data_309a756063a41837befc46eb9229c326
#
_entry.id   309a756063a41837befc46eb9229c326
#
_cell.length_a   1.000
_cell.length_b   1.000
_cell.length_c   1.000
_cell.angle_alpha   90.00
_cell.angle_beta   90.00
_cell.angle_gamma   90.00
#
_symmetry.space_group_name_H-M   'P 1'
#
loop_
_entity.id
_entity.type
_entity.pdbx_description
1 polymer ?
#
loop_
_entity_poly.entity_id
_entity_poly.type
_entity_poly.pdbx_seq_one_letter_code
_entity_poly.pdbx_strand_id
1 'polypeptide(L)'
;LMFTSGTTGRPKGVMCSHRPTILAFKAWSDVVGLTEGSRYLIVNPFFHTFGYKAGWVAALLQGSTVYPEQVFDAEAILRRIESDRISFMPGPPTLFLSMLAHPGLKNFDLSSLVSSVTGASTVPPILIKRMREELGIKNVTTAYGLTECGGCATLCEPADDVETVANTCGKALPGTEVRCVDEQGQTVAAGEAGEVLLRGYH
;
A
#
# COMPACT_ATOMS: atom_id res chain seq x y z
N LEU A 1 20.26 -4.02 -2.43
CA LEU A 1 19.80 -4.01 -3.82
C LEU A 1 18.45 -4.70 -3.93
N MET A 2 17.54 -4.13 -4.70
CA MET A 2 16.29 -4.77 -5.11
C MET A 2 16.29 -4.84 -6.64
N PHE A 3 15.81 -5.95 -7.20
CA PHE A 3 15.80 -6.12 -8.64
C PHE A 3 14.42 -5.84 -9.21
N THR A 4 14.38 -5.13 -10.34
CA THR A 4 13.19 -4.94 -11.18
C THR A 4 13.37 -5.66 -12.50
N SER A 5 12.26 -6.04 -13.15
CA SER A 5 12.31 -6.77 -14.42
C SER A 5 12.96 -5.96 -15.57
N GLY A 6 13.00 -4.63 -15.42
CA GLY A 6 13.48 -3.72 -16.47
C GLY A 6 12.60 -3.71 -17.71
N THR A 7 12.50 -2.57 -18.38
CA THR A 7 11.72 -2.41 -19.63
C THR A 7 12.37 -3.10 -20.82
N THR A 8 13.66 -3.47 -20.73
CA THR A 8 14.46 -4.09 -21.81
C THR A 8 14.65 -5.60 -21.63
N GLY A 9 13.94 -6.23 -20.68
CA GLY A 9 14.01 -7.68 -20.43
C GLY A 9 15.23 -8.13 -19.59
N ARG A 10 16.17 -7.24 -19.26
CA ARG A 10 17.27 -7.56 -18.32
C ARG A 10 16.94 -6.99 -16.94
N PRO A 11 17.05 -7.79 -15.84
CA PRO A 11 16.87 -7.31 -14.50
C PRO A 11 17.82 -6.15 -14.17
N LYS A 12 17.28 -5.11 -13.52
CA LYS A 12 18.06 -3.94 -13.06
C LYS A 12 18.09 -3.93 -11.55
N GLY A 13 19.28 -3.71 -10.96
CA GLY A 13 19.48 -3.59 -9.52
C GLY A 13 19.26 -2.16 -9.04
N VAL A 14 18.19 -1.93 -8.30
CA VAL A 14 17.90 -0.64 -7.65
C VAL A 14 18.73 -0.53 -6.37
N MET A 15 19.51 0.53 -6.27
CA MET A 15 20.27 0.83 -5.05
C MET A 15 19.35 1.46 -4.00
N CYS A 16 19.04 0.71 -2.95
CA CYS A 16 18.23 1.19 -1.84
C CYS A 16 19.13 1.47 -0.63
N SER A 17 19.18 2.70 -0.17
CA SER A 17 19.89 3.03 1.07
C SER A 17 18.94 3.00 2.27
N HIS A 18 19.50 2.98 3.50
CA HIS A 18 18.71 2.89 4.73
C HIS A 18 17.91 4.16 5.01
N ARG A 19 18.54 5.34 4.84
CA ARG A 19 17.90 6.62 5.19
C ARG A 19 16.59 6.88 4.45
N PRO A 20 16.53 6.81 3.10
CA PRO A 20 15.26 6.91 2.36
C PRO A 20 14.23 5.89 2.83
N THR A 21 14.64 4.64 3.01
CA THR A 21 13.71 3.58 3.45
C THR A 21 13.10 3.90 4.81
N ILE A 22 13.90 4.33 5.78
CA ILE A 22 13.41 4.66 7.13
C ILE A 22 12.48 5.88 7.07
N LEU A 23 12.88 6.96 6.38
CA LEU A 23 12.07 8.19 6.30
C LEU A 23 10.73 7.96 5.59
N ALA A 24 10.76 7.27 4.43
CA ALA A 24 9.54 7.01 3.67
C ALA A 24 8.55 6.14 4.46
N PHE A 25 9.03 5.04 5.07
CA PHE A 25 8.12 4.12 5.73
C PHE A 25 7.76 4.52 7.16
N LYS A 26 8.52 5.43 7.78
CA LYS A 26 8.02 6.14 8.96
C LYS A 26 6.85 7.06 8.59
N ALA A 27 7.00 7.91 7.57
CA ALA A 27 5.95 8.81 7.10
C ALA A 27 4.71 8.02 6.61
N TRP A 28 4.93 6.94 5.85
CA TRP A 28 3.86 6.05 5.41
C TRP A 28 3.10 5.46 6.60
N SER A 29 3.82 4.93 7.59
CA SER A 29 3.23 4.32 8.79
C SER A 29 2.38 5.30 9.59
N ASP A 30 2.85 6.55 9.71
CA ASP A 30 2.13 7.61 10.41
C ASP A 30 0.82 7.95 9.70
N VAL A 31 0.82 8.03 8.36
CA VAL A 31 -0.41 8.30 7.57
C VAL A 31 -1.40 7.15 7.66
N VAL A 32 -0.97 5.89 7.53
CA VAL A 32 -1.89 4.74 7.57
C VAL A 32 -2.34 4.37 9.00
N GLY A 33 -1.80 5.05 10.00
CA GLY A 33 -2.15 4.82 11.41
C GLY A 33 -1.56 3.54 12.00
N LEU A 34 -0.40 3.08 11.50
CA LEU A 34 0.30 1.94 12.06
C LEU A 34 0.98 2.32 13.38
N THR A 35 0.75 1.55 14.43
CA THR A 35 1.24 1.82 15.80
C THR A 35 1.80 0.56 16.45
N GLU A 36 2.42 0.70 17.64
CA GLU A 36 2.95 -0.41 18.45
C GLU A 36 1.89 -1.48 18.75
N GLY A 37 0.63 -1.10 18.96
CA GLY A 37 -0.48 -2.05 19.20
C GLY A 37 -1.02 -2.72 17.95
N SER A 38 -0.55 -2.35 16.76
CA SER A 38 -1.07 -2.91 15.50
C SER A 38 -0.67 -4.36 15.32
N ARG A 39 -1.63 -5.17 14.85
CA ARG A 39 -1.47 -6.58 14.49
C ARG A 39 -1.47 -6.66 12.97
N TYR A 40 -0.28 -6.73 12.40
CA TYR A 40 -0.04 -6.54 10.98
C TYR A 40 0.08 -7.87 10.23
N LEU A 41 -0.93 -8.22 9.43
CA LEU A 41 -0.90 -9.38 8.54
C LEU A 41 -0.21 -9.03 7.21
N ILE A 42 0.90 -9.68 6.92
CA ILE A 42 1.68 -9.46 5.70
C ILE A 42 1.54 -10.65 4.77
N VAL A 43 0.80 -10.46 3.68
CA VAL A 43 0.60 -11.44 2.60
C VAL A 43 1.50 -11.14 1.39
N ASN A 44 1.94 -9.89 1.27
CA ASN A 44 2.78 -9.45 0.16
C ASN A 44 4.16 -10.10 0.23
N PRO A 45 4.75 -10.53 -0.92
CA PRO A 45 6.06 -11.16 -0.95
C PRO A 45 7.17 -10.28 -0.36
N PHE A 46 8.02 -10.84 0.49
CA PHE A 46 9.13 -10.14 1.15
C PHE A 46 10.26 -9.71 0.20
N PHE A 47 10.29 -10.23 -1.01
CA PHE A 47 11.21 -9.78 -2.05
C PHE A 47 10.70 -8.56 -2.85
N HIS A 48 9.46 -8.11 -2.62
CA HIS A 48 8.87 -6.90 -3.20
C HIS A 48 8.81 -5.78 -2.16
N THR A 49 8.92 -4.49 -2.60
CA THR A 49 8.87 -3.32 -1.70
C THR A 49 7.63 -3.32 -0.81
N PHE A 50 6.50 -3.79 -1.32
CA PHE A 50 5.23 -3.83 -0.59
C PHE A 50 5.27 -4.82 0.60
N GLY A 51 5.89 -5.99 0.46
CA GLY A 51 6.05 -6.92 1.57
C GLY A 51 7.29 -6.65 2.43
N TYR A 52 8.34 -6.10 1.83
CA TYR A 52 9.58 -5.76 2.52
C TYR A 52 9.46 -4.43 3.26
N LYS A 53 9.38 -3.31 2.52
CA LYS A 53 9.50 -1.97 3.11
C LYS A 53 8.20 -1.52 3.77
N ALA A 54 7.08 -1.56 3.04
CA ALA A 54 5.77 -1.29 3.60
C ALA A 54 5.29 -2.40 4.55
N GLY A 55 5.85 -3.61 4.44
CA GLY A 55 5.56 -4.74 5.30
C GLY A 55 6.37 -4.73 6.60
N TRP A 56 7.33 -5.66 6.71
CA TRP A 56 8.01 -5.90 7.99
C TRP A 56 8.94 -4.75 8.42
N VAL A 57 9.52 -3.94 7.51
CA VAL A 57 10.31 -2.76 7.91
C VAL A 57 9.42 -1.72 8.57
N ALA A 58 8.28 -1.38 7.96
CA ALA A 58 7.32 -0.45 8.55
C ALA A 58 6.80 -0.95 9.91
N ALA A 59 6.49 -2.25 10.02
CA ALA A 59 6.06 -2.86 11.27
C ALA A 59 7.13 -2.75 12.36
N LEU A 60 8.40 -3.03 12.04
CA LEU A 60 9.51 -2.89 13.00
C LEU A 60 9.74 -1.44 13.42
N LEU A 61 9.63 -0.48 12.50
CA LEU A 61 9.78 0.95 12.81
C LEU A 61 8.73 1.46 13.80
N GLN A 62 7.54 0.84 13.81
CA GLN A 62 6.43 1.22 14.70
C GLN A 62 6.26 0.29 15.92
N GLY A 63 7.04 -0.79 16.01
CA GLY A 63 6.88 -1.79 17.07
C GLY A 63 5.61 -2.64 16.93
N SER A 64 5.07 -2.76 15.72
CA SER A 64 3.88 -3.57 15.44
C SER A 64 4.18 -5.06 15.47
N THR A 65 3.19 -5.88 15.83
CA THR A 65 3.31 -7.34 15.77
C THR A 65 3.09 -7.81 14.33
N VAL A 66 4.08 -8.53 13.77
CA VAL A 66 4.04 -9.06 12.40
C VAL A 66 3.45 -10.47 12.37
N TYR A 67 2.47 -10.67 11.52
CA TYR A 67 1.86 -11.96 11.18
C TYR A 67 2.17 -12.25 9.71
N PRO A 68 3.26 -12.97 9.38
CA PRO A 68 3.56 -13.30 8.00
C PRO A 68 2.68 -14.43 7.50
N GLU A 69 2.23 -14.32 6.25
CA GLU A 69 1.52 -15.39 5.55
C GLU A 69 2.30 -15.78 4.29
N GLN A 70 2.60 -17.08 4.16
CA GLN A 70 3.45 -17.56 3.08
C GLN A 70 2.69 -17.68 1.75
N VAL A 71 1.44 -18.12 1.83
CA VAL A 71 0.59 -18.38 0.67
C VAL A 71 -0.76 -17.73 0.90
N PHE A 72 -1.25 -16.98 -0.09
CA PHE A 72 -2.57 -16.42 -0.02
C PHE A 72 -3.65 -17.49 -0.25
N ASP A 73 -4.49 -17.69 0.74
CA ASP A 73 -5.75 -18.41 0.66
C ASP A 73 -6.83 -17.57 1.34
N ALA A 74 -7.94 -17.29 0.64
CA ALA A 74 -8.93 -16.34 1.13
C ALA A 74 -9.57 -16.79 2.46
N GLU A 75 -9.88 -18.08 2.61
CA GLU A 75 -10.48 -18.60 3.84
C GLU A 75 -9.49 -18.57 5.00
N ALA A 76 -8.23 -18.96 4.76
CA ALA A 76 -7.18 -18.92 5.78
C ALA A 76 -6.93 -17.49 6.26
N ILE A 77 -6.92 -16.50 5.35
CA ILE A 77 -6.77 -15.08 5.69
C ILE A 77 -7.96 -14.59 6.52
N LEU A 78 -9.21 -14.89 6.13
CA LEU A 78 -10.40 -14.50 6.88
C LEU A 78 -10.39 -15.07 8.29
N ARG A 79 -10.05 -16.37 8.44
CA ARG A 79 -9.89 -17.03 9.76
C ARG A 79 -8.82 -16.36 10.59
N ARG A 80 -7.69 -15.99 9.97
CA ARG A 80 -6.56 -15.37 10.67
C ARG A 80 -6.88 -13.95 11.13
N ILE A 81 -7.64 -13.18 10.33
CA ILE A 81 -8.12 -11.86 10.76
C ILE A 81 -8.94 -11.98 12.04
N GLU A 82 -9.85 -12.94 12.09
CA GLU A 82 -10.70 -13.21 13.26
C GLU A 82 -9.88 -13.72 14.44
N SER A 83 -9.16 -14.84 14.29
CA SER A 83 -8.46 -15.53 15.39
C SER A 83 -7.33 -14.70 15.98
N ASP A 84 -6.54 -14.05 15.15
CA ASP A 84 -5.40 -13.26 15.57
C ASP A 84 -5.75 -11.77 15.77
N ARG A 85 -7.05 -11.40 15.61
CA ARG A 85 -7.52 -10.01 15.77
C ARG A 85 -6.68 -9.03 14.95
N ILE A 86 -6.41 -9.36 13.70
CA ILE A 86 -5.60 -8.53 12.79
C ILE A 86 -6.24 -7.15 12.64
N SER A 87 -5.44 -6.10 12.79
CA SER A 87 -5.92 -4.71 12.71
C SER A 87 -5.49 -3.99 11.43
N PHE A 88 -4.46 -4.49 10.77
CA PHE A 88 -3.90 -3.90 9.55
C PHE A 88 -3.46 -4.97 8.55
N MET A 89 -3.88 -4.85 7.29
CA MET A 89 -3.49 -5.76 6.21
C MET A 89 -3.49 -5.02 4.87
N PRO A 90 -2.35 -4.65 4.30
CA PRO A 90 -2.26 -4.11 2.95
C PRO A 90 -2.13 -5.22 1.90
N GLY A 91 -2.57 -4.94 0.69
CA GLY A 91 -2.42 -5.89 -0.41
C GLY A 91 -2.90 -5.36 -1.76
N PRO A 92 -2.60 -6.10 -2.84
CA PRO A 92 -3.11 -5.75 -4.16
C PRO A 92 -4.64 -5.93 -4.24
N PRO A 93 -5.30 -5.26 -5.19
CA PRO A 93 -6.76 -5.36 -5.38
C PRO A 93 -7.28 -6.80 -5.48
N THR A 94 -6.54 -7.69 -6.15
CA THR A 94 -6.93 -9.10 -6.34
C THR A 94 -7.11 -9.86 -5.03
N LEU A 95 -6.34 -9.53 -4.02
CA LEU A 95 -6.44 -10.13 -2.68
C LEU A 95 -7.82 -9.81 -2.05
N PHE A 96 -8.19 -8.54 -2.04
CA PHE A 96 -9.48 -8.12 -1.48
C PHE A 96 -10.67 -8.60 -2.31
N LEU A 97 -10.55 -8.64 -3.65
CA LEU A 97 -11.57 -9.21 -4.52
C LEU A 97 -11.82 -10.69 -4.20
N SER A 98 -10.77 -11.47 -3.95
CA SER A 98 -10.90 -12.88 -3.56
C SER A 98 -11.56 -13.05 -2.20
N MET A 99 -11.24 -12.21 -1.22
CA MET A 99 -11.91 -12.21 0.09
C MET A 99 -13.40 -11.85 -0.05
N LEU A 100 -13.71 -10.81 -0.84
CA LEU A 100 -15.08 -10.36 -1.10
C LEU A 100 -15.92 -11.38 -1.87
N ALA A 101 -15.28 -12.24 -2.68
CA ALA A 101 -15.93 -13.31 -3.42
C ALA A 101 -16.12 -14.60 -2.58
N HIS A 102 -15.57 -14.65 -1.36
CA HIS A 102 -15.64 -15.85 -0.55
C HIS A 102 -17.09 -16.12 -0.08
N PRO A 103 -17.69 -17.29 -0.37
CA PRO A 103 -19.09 -17.55 -0.07
C PRO A 103 -19.45 -17.51 1.42
N GLY A 104 -18.48 -17.80 2.26
CA GLY A 104 -18.60 -17.77 3.73
C GLY A 104 -18.17 -16.44 4.38
N LEU A 105 -17.95 -15.35 3.62
CA LEU A 105 -17.43 -14.09 4.16
C LEU A 105 -18.18 -13.62 5.43
N LYS A 106 -19.50 -13.72 5.43
CA LYS A 106 -20.35 -13.26 6.53
C LYS A 106 -20.22 -14.09 7.82
N ASN A 107 -19.53 -15.22 7.78
CA ASN A 107 -19.34 -16.09 8.94
C ASN A 107 -18.10 -15.70 9.76
N PHE A 108 -17.29 -14.74 9.30
CA PHE A 108 -16.07 -14.30 9.96
C PHE A 108 -16.24 -12.93 10.63
N ASP A 109 -15.70 -12.79 11.84
CA ASP A 109 -15.62 -11.50 12.52
C ASP A 109 -14.37 -10.72 12.03
N LEU A 110 -14.57 -9.78 11.11
CA LEU A 110 -13.53 -8.92 10.58
C LEU A 110 -13.43 -7.57 11.31
N SER A 111 -14.15 -7.36 12.40
CA SER A 111 -14.25 -6.07 13.11
C SER A 111 -12.94 -5.52 13.63
N SER A 112 -11.93 -6.36 13.78
CA SER A 112 -10.57 -5.96 14.16
C SER A 112 -9.79 -5.31 13.03
N LEU A 113 -10.10 -5.61 11.75
CA LEU A 113 -9.40 -5.08 10.57
C LEU A 113 -9.86 -3.65 10.30
N VAL A 114 -9.17 -2.68 10.87
CA VAL A 114 -9.59 -1.27 10.80
C VAL A 114 -8.92 -0.47 9.71
N SER A 115 -7.75 -0.89 9.22
CA SER A 115 -6.98 -0.13 8.23
C SER A 115 -6.35 -1.03 7.18
N SER A 116 -6.29 -0.54 5.94
CA SER A 116 -5.71 -1.22 4.79
C SER A 116 -5.20 -0.23 3.74
N VAL A 117 -4.15 -0.65 3.04
CA VAL A 117 -3.66 0.04 1.83
C VAL A 117 -3.76 -0.91 0.66
N THR A 118 -4.39 -0.47 -0.44
CA THR A 118 -4.40 -1.23 -1.70
C THR A 118 -3.66 -0.44 -2.79
N GLY A 119 -3.07 -1.14 -3.74
CA GLY A 119 -2.28 -0.51 -4.79
C GLY A 119 -1.42 -1.52 -5.54
N ALA A 120 -0.30 -1.04 -6.11
CA ALA A 120 0.61 -1.79 -6.97
C ALA A 120 -0.01 -2.28 -8.29
N SER A 121 -1.27 -2.00 -8.55
CA SER A 121 -1.99 -2.20 -9.82
C SER A 121 -3.21 -1.28 -9.87
N THR A 122 -3.92 -1.24 -10.99
CA THR A 122 -5.16 -0.46 -11.13
C THR A 122 -6.19 -0.89 -10.09
N VAL A 123 -6.70 0.07 -9.34
CA VAL A 123 -7.70 -0.13 -8.29
C VAL A 123 -9.09 0.22 -8.85
N PRO A 124 -10.01 -0.75 -9.01
CA PRO A 124 -11.37 -0.43 -9.41
C PRO A 124 -12.08 0.43 -8.35
N PRO A 125 -12.75 1.54 -8.71
CA PRO A 125 -13.44 2.41 -7.74
C PRO A 125 -14.43 1.66 -6.84
N ILE A 126 -15.17 0.72 -7.42
CA ILE A 126 -16.11 -0.13 -6.67
C ILE A 126 -15.44 -0.95 -5.56
N LEU A 127 -14.15 -1.29 -5.72
CA LEU A 127 -13.43 -2.08 -4.72
C LEU A 127 -13.29 -1.31 -3.41
N ILE A 128 -12.93 -0.03 -3.45
CA ILE A 128 -12.78 0.82 -2.25
C ILE A 128 -14.09 0.85 -1.47
N LYS A 129 -15.21 1.05 -2.17
CA LYS A 129 -16.54 1.04 -1.56
C LYS A 129 -16.81 -0.32 -0.89
N ARG A 130 -16.60 -1.42 -1.62
CA ARG A 130 -16.84 -2.78 -1.11
C ARG A 130 -15.95 -3.14 0.09
N MET A 131 -14.68 -2.72 0.08
CA MET A 131 -13.79 -2.91 1.23
C MET A 131 -14.32 -2.21 2.48
N ARG A 132 -14.87 -0.99 2.35
CA ARG A 132 -15.47 -0.26 3.47
C ARG A 132 -16.80 -0.87 3.92
N GLU A 133 -17.68 -1.22 3.01
CA GLU A 133 -19.05 -1.67 3.31
C GLU A 133 -19.14 -3.16 3.65
N GLU A 134 -18.44 -4.04 2.91
CA GLU A 134 -18.59 -5.49 3.06
C GLU A 134 -17.50 -6.12 3.95
N LEU A 135 -16.25 -5.59 3.93
CA LEU A 135 -15.19 -6.03 4.86
C LEU A 135 -15.15 -5.18 6.14
N GLY A 136 -15.89 -4.08 6.21
CA GLY A 136 -15.96 -3.21 7.38
C GLY A 136 -14.69 -2.40 7.66
N ILE A 137 -13.79 -2.29 6.69
CA ILE A 137 -12.50 -1.60 6.86
C ILE A 137 -12.72 -0.08 6.84
N LYS A 138 -12.51 0.58 7.97
CA LYS A 138 -12.77 2.02 8.12
C LYS A 138 -11.81 2.87 7.29
N ASN A 139 -10.53 2.55 7.34
CA ASN A 139 -9.44 3.31 6.70
C ASN A 139 -8.91 2.53 5.50
N VAL A 140 -9.47 2.75 4.32
CA VAL A 140 -8.97 2.20 3.06
C VAL A 140 -8.29 3.32 2.30
N THR A 141 -7.01 3.14 1.97
CA THR A 141 -6.21 4.12 1.22
C THR A 141 -5.57 3.47 0.00
N THR A 142 -5.16 4.30 -0.97
CA THR A 142 -4.36 3.88 -2.12
C THR A 142 -3.03 4.61 -2.11
N ALA A 143 -2.02 4.01 -2.72
CA ALA A 143 -0.67 4.54 -2.78
C ALA A 143 -0.06 4.33 -4.16
N TYR A 144 0.86 5.23 -4.54
CA TYR A 144 1.70 5.09 -5.72
C TYR A 144 3.18 5.12 -5.33
N GLY A 145 3.94 4.28 -5.99
CA GLY A 145 5.38 4.25 -5.85
C GLY A 145 6.02 3.23 -6.77
N LEU A 146 7.33 3.37 -6.91
CA LEU A 146 8.19 2.49 -7.70
C LEU A 146 9.32 1.97 -6.80
N THR A 147 9.92 0.86 -7.16
CA THR A 147 11.12 0.36 -6.47
C THR A 147 12.23 1.41 -6.47
N GLU A 148 12.36 2.12 -7.58
CA GLU A 148 13.36 3.16 -7.83
C GLU A 148 13.19 4.39 -6.93
N CYS A 149 11.97 4.71 -6.49
CA CYS A 149 11.70 5.80 -5.53
C CYS A 149 11.53 5.29 -4.09
N GLY A 150 12.12 4.14 -3.77
CA GLY A 150 12.04 3.59 -2.42
C GLY A 150 10.80 2.77 -2.12
N GLY A 151 9.76 2.78 -2.97
CA GLY A 151 8.55 1.95 -2.84
C GLY A 151 7.25 2.71 -2.61
N CYS A 152 7.29 3.95 -2.12
CA CYS A 152 6.12 4.80 -1.96
C CYS A 152 6.48 6.26 -2.13
N ALA A 153 5.76 6.98 -2.98
CA ALA A 153 5.95 8.42 -3.25
C ALA A 153 4.71 9.23 -2.86
N THR A 154 3.52 8.69 -3.12
CA THR A 154 2.24 9.33 -2.76
C THR A 154 1.32 8.35 -2.04
N LEU A 155 0.40 8.89 -1.24
CA LEU A 155 -0.53 8.11 -0.44
C LEU A 155 -1.80 8.92 -0.20
N CYS A 156 -2.97 8.30 -0.32
CA CYS A 156 -4.22 8.86 0.15
C CYS A 156 -4.28 8.89 1.68
N GLU A 157 -5.01 9.84 2.23
CA GLU A 157 -5.23 9.95 3.67
C GLU A 157 -6.44 9.10 4.12
N PRO A 158 -6.47 8.58 5.35
CA PRO A 158 -7.62 7.82 5.86
C PRO A 158 -8.94 8.59 5.85
N ALA A 159 -8.85 9.93 5.93
CA ALA A 159 -10.01 10.84 5.91
C ALA A 159 -10.53 11.14 4.49
N ASP A 160 -9.80 10.73 3.45
CA ASP A 160 -10.23 10.95 2.07
C ASP A 160 -11.51 10.14 1.78
N ASP A 161 -12.40 10.73 0.99
CA ASP A 161 -13.62 10.06 0.56
C ASP A 161 -13.34 8.92 -0.43
N VAL A 162 -14.35 8.09 -0.69
CA VAL A 162 -14.23 6.93 -1.59
C VAL A 162 -13.80 7.34 -2.99
N GLU A 163 -14.33 8.45 -3.49
CA GLU A 163 -14.04 8.94 -4.84
C GLU A 163 -12.59 9.39 -4.99
N THR A 164 -12.08 10.13 -4.01
CA THR A 164 -10.67 10.55 -3.95
C THR A 164 -9.73 9.34 -3.88
N VAL A 165 -10.00 8.39 -2.97
CA VAL A 165 -9.16 7.18 -2.81
C VAL A 165 -9.19 6.31 -4.07
N ALA A 166 -10.34 6.23 -4.75
CA ALA A 166 -10.50 5.36 -5.92
C ALA A 166 -9.90 5.93 -7.21
N ASN A 167 -9.87 7.26 -7.35
CA ASN A 167 -9.49 7.91 -8.61
C ASN A 167 -8.17 8.69 -8.54
N THR A 168 -7.50 8.70 -7.40
CA THR A 168 -6.21 9.37 -7.23
C THR A 168 -5.17 8.46 -6.56
N CYS A 169 -3.92 8.87 -6.62
CA CYS A 169 -2.82 8.23 -5.89
C CYS A 169 -2.47 9.01 -4.60
N GLY A 170 -3.36 9.92 -4.17
CA GLY A 170 -3.17 10.72 -2.98
C GLY A 170 -2.15 11.85 -3.12
N LYS A 171 -1.61 12.29 -1.99
CA LYS A 171 -0.65 13.38 -1.86
C LYS A 171 0.77 12.85 -1.75
N ALA A 172 1.75 13.69 -2.12
CA ALA A 172 3.16 13.39 -1.88
C ALA A 172 3.42 13.11 -0.40
N LEU A 173 4.21 12.07 -0.12
CA LEU A 173 4.68 11.82 1.26
C LEU A 173 5.51 13.02 1.77
N PRO A 174 5.50 13.30 3.08
CA PRO A 174 6.35 14.33 3.67
C PRO A 174 7.80 14.23 3.22
N GLY A 175 8.38 15.33 2.71
CA GLY A 175 9.74 15.37 2.17
C GLY A 175 9.88 14.84 0.74
N THR A 176 8.78 14.56 0.06
CA THR A 176 8.73 14.23 -1.37
C THR A 176 8.03 15.34 -2.15
N GLU A 177 8.60 15.72 -3.28
CA GLU A 177 7.99 16.60 -4.25
C GLU A 177 7.58 15.77 -5.48
N VAL A 178 6.38 16.04 -5.99
CA VAL A 178 5.84 15.40 -7.20
C VAL A 178 5.49 16.48 -8.22
N ARG A 179 5.89 16.28 -9.46
CA ARG A 179 5.59 17.19 -10.56
C ARG A 179 5.28 16.39 -11.82
N CYS A 180 4.25 16.78 -12.56
CA CYS A 180 4.00 16.29 -13.90
C CYS A 180 4.55 17.28 -14.94
N VAL A 181 5.25 16.77 -15.95
CA VAL A 181 5.90 17.61 -16.98
C VAL A 181 5.57 17.08 -18.37
N ASP A 182 5.64 17.99 -19.34
CA ASP A 182 5.55 17.66 -20.77
C ASP A 182 6.90 17.14 -21.31
N GLU A 183 6.98 16.88 -22.62
CA GLU A 183 8.19 16.41 -23.31
C GLU A 183 9.33 17.44 -23.26
N GLN A 184 9.04 18.71 -23.04
CA GLN A 184 10.02 19.80 -22.88
C GLN A 184 10.46 20.02 -21.44
N GLY A 185 9.93 19.21 -20.48
CA GLY A 185 10.23 19.31 -19.06
C GLY A 185 9.49 20.46 -18.35
N GLN A 186 8.50 21.09 -19.00
CA GLN A 186 7.67 22.12 -18.39
C GLN A 186 6.53 21.51 -17.60
N THR A 187 6.20 22.10 -16.46
CA THR A 187 5.07 21.63 -15.64
C THR A 187 3.76 21.78 -16.41
N VAL A 188 3.00 20.68 -16.55
CA VAL A 188 1.68 20.70 -17.18
C VAL A 188 0.63 21.31 -16.25
N ALA A 189 -0.48 21.78 -16.83
CA ALA A 189 -1.60 22.30 -16.07
C ALA A 189 -2.32 21.15 -15.32
N ALA A 190 -3.09 21.53 -14.28
CA ALA A 190 -3.89 20.54 -13.55
C ALA A 190 -4.94 19.90 -14.48
N GLY A 191 -5.01 18.57 -14.48
CA GLY A 191 -5.88 17.79 -15.35
C GLY A 191 -5.24 17.36 -16.67
N GLU A 192 -4.03 17.83 -16.98
CA GLU A 192 -3.26 17.38 -18.13
C GLU A 192 -2.34 16.23 -17.80
N ALA A 193 -2.18 15.30 -18.75
CA ALA A 193 -1.27 14.17 -18.59
C ALA A 193 0.18 14.59 -18.85
N GLY A 194 1.13 14.02 -18.09
CA GLY A 194 2.56 14.29 -18.23
C GLY A 194 3.41 13.19 -17.60
N GLU A 195 4.72 13.30 -17.79
CA GLU A 195 5.68 12.44 -17.10
C GLU A 195 5.76 12.83 -15.62
N VAL A 196 5.71 11.82 -14.73
CA VAL A 196 5.80 12.04 -13.29
C VAL A 196 7.25 12.12 -12.87
N LEU A 197 7.64 13.27 -12.34
CA LEU A 197 8.96 13.51 -11.73
C LEU A 197 8.84 13.50 -10.20
N LEU A 198 9.78 12.82 -9.56
CA LEU A 198 9.87 12.73 -8.10
C LEU A 198 11.20 13.34 -7.64
N ARG A 199 11.14 14.13 -6.56
CA ARG A 199 12.32 14.66 -5.87
C ARG A 199 12.13 14.55 -4.37
N GLY A 200 13.17 14.11 -3.66
CA GLY A 200 13.10 13.96 -2.21
C GLY A 200 14.30 13.20 -1.65
N TYR A 201 14.07 12.52 -0.55
CA TYR A 201 15.08 11.71 0.12
C TYR A 201 15.26 10.31 -0.50
N HIS A 202 14.46 9.97 -1.53
CA HIS A 202 14.48 8.68 -2.23
C HIS A 202 15.76 8.49 -3.04
#